data_f423156adfbb7d28f8a8cddde6fa1b8c
#
_entry.id   f423156adfbb7d28f8a8cddde6fa1b8c
#
_cell.length_a   1.000
_cell.length_b   1.000
_cell.length_c   1.000
_cell.angle_alpha   90.00
_cell.angle_beta   90.00
_cell.angle_gamma   90.00
#
_symmetry.space_group_name_H-M   'P 1'
#
loop_
_entity.id
_entity.type
_entity.pdbx_description
1 polymer ?
#
loop_
_entity_poly.entity_id
_entity_poly.type
_entity_poly.pdbx_seq_one_letter_code
_entity_poly.pdbx_strand_id
1 'polypeptide(L)' 'MPKCTRISLKAARANANMTQEEAANELSKYFGMKISRQRVMNYEAHPESTPPAFGHGFAAIYKLPLEAINFAN' A
#
# COMPACT_ATOMS: atom_id res chain seq x y z
N MET A 1 -3.32 23.37 -14.52
CA MET A 1 -3.61 22.01 -14.54
C MET A 1 -3.16 21.29 -13.27
N PRO A 2 -4.01 20.53 -12.74
CA PRO A 2 -3.70 19.91 -11.49
C PRO A 2 -2.65 18.83 -11.66
N LYS A 3 -1.80 18.74 -10.70
CA LYS A 3 -0.91 17.65 -10.63
C LYS A 3 -1.59 16.50 -10.01
N CYS A 4 -1.17 15.35 -10.36
CA CYS A 4 -1.57 14.17 -9.63
C CYS A 4 -1.05 14.30 -8.22
N THR A 5 -1.93 14.35 -7.29
CA THR A 5 -1.53 14.38 -5.89
C THR A 5 -1.28 12.97 -5.45
N ARG A 6 -0.04 12.72 -5.03
CA ARG A 6 0.31 11.41 -4.51
C ARG A 6 0.14 11.41 -3.01
N ILE A 7 -0.34 10.30 -2.49
CA ILE A 7 -0.52 10.15 -1.05
C ILE A 7 0.36 9.01 -0.56
N SER A 8 0.71 9.07 0.73
CA SER A 8 1.55 8.04 1.32
C SER A 8 0.79 6.72 1.41
N LEU A 9 1.54 5.63 1.61
CA LEU A 9 0.91 4.33 1.84
C LEU A 9 -0.04 4.38 3.02
N LYS A 10 0.36 5.05 4.10
CA LYS A 10 -0.48 5.15 5.27
C LYS A 10 -1.79 5.91 4.95
N ALA A 11 -1.67 6.99 4.19
CA ALA A 11 -2.85 7.77 3.80
C ALA A 11 -3.76 6.96 2.87
N ALA A 12 -3.16 6.19 1.97
CA ALA A 12 -3.93 5.34 1.06
C ALA A 12 -4.71 4.30 1.85
N ARG A 13 -4.07 3.70 2.85
CA ARG A 13 -4.74 2.73 3.70
C ARG A 13 -5.88 3.38 4.47
N ALA A 14 -5.65 4.55 5.05
CA ALA A 14 -6.68 5.27 5.78
C ALA A 14 -7.85 5.64 4.87
N ASN A 15 -7.54 6.03 3.63
CA ASN A 15 -8.56 6.36 2.65
C ASN A 15 -9.43 5.15 2.30
N ALA A 16 -8.85 3.96 2.38
CA ALA A 16 -9.57 2.71 2.13
C ALA A 16 -10.26 2.17 3.38
N ASN A 17 -10.15 2.87 4.50
CA ASN A 17 -10.74 2.48 5.78
C ASN A 17 -10.24 1.11 6.25
N MET A 18 -8.96 0.86 6.08
CA MET A 18 -8.35 -0.41 6.49
C MET A 18 -7.38 -0.17 7.63
N THR A 19 -7.37 -1.13 8.57
CA THR A 19 -6.28 -1.20 9.54
C THR A 19 -5.08 -1.85 8.87
N GLN A 20 -3.92 -1.78 9.54
CA GLN A 20 -2.73 -2.47 9.02
C GLN A 20 -2.96 -3.96 8.91
N GLU A 21 -3.67 -4.54 9.86
CA GLU A 21 -3.98 -5.96 9.82
C GLU A 21 -4.90 -6.31 8.66
N GLU A 22 -5.91 -5.47 8.42
CA GLU A 22 -6.80 -5.69 7.28
C GLU A 22 -6.07 -5.59 5.97
N ALA A 23 -5.15 -4.61 5.86
CA ALA A 23 -4.34 -4.48 4.66
C ALA A 23 -3.47 -5.71 4.44
N ALA A 24 -2.87 -6.23 5.53
CA ALA A 24 -2.06 -7.45 5.44
C ALA A 24 -2.91 -8.63 4.97
N ASN A 25 -4.13 -8.74 5.48
CA ASN A 25 -5.03 -9.82 5.06
C ASN A 25 -5.40 -9.71 3.59
N GLU A 26 -5.68 -8.49 3.13
CA GLU A 26 -6.01 -8.30 1.72
C GLU A 26 -4.82 -8.58 0.82
N LEU A 27 -3.64 -8.17 1.23
CA LEU A 27 -2.43 -8.49 0.47
C LEU A 27 -2.19 -10.00 0.43
N SER A 28 -2.47 -10.68 1.54
CA SER A 28 -2.34 -12.13 1.58
C SER A 28 -3.23 -12.80 0.54
N LYS A 29 -4.46 -12.31 0.41
CA LYS A 29 -5.36 -12.83 -0.61
C LYS A 29 -4.87 -12.50 -2.01
N TYR A 30 -4.37 -11.28 -2.20
CA TYR A 30 -3.90 -10.84 -3.50
C TYR A 30 -2.74 -11.70 -4.00
N PHE A 31 -1.79 -11.99 -3.12
CA PHE A 31 -0.60 -12.75 -3.48
C PHE A 31 -0.77 -14.25 -3.32
N GLY A 32 -1.81 -14.70 -2.63
CA GLY A 32 -1.98 -16.11 -2.35
C GLY A 32 -0.96 -16.65 -1.37
N MET A 33 -0.42 -15.80 -0.51
CA MET A 33 0.54 -16.21 0.50
C MET A 33 0.36 -15.31 1.72
N LYS A 34 0.81 -15.77 2.87
CA LYS A 34 0.62 -15.01 4.09
C LYS A 34 1.53 -13.78 4.14
N ILE A 35 0.93 -12.63 4.33
CA ILE A 35 1.63 -11.36 4.51
C ILE A 35 1.32 -10.87 5.91
N SER A 36 2.34 -10.57 6.70
CA SER A 36 2.14 -10.15 8.08
C SER A 36 1.87 -8.65 8.18
N ARG A 37 1.20 -8.26 9.26
CA ARG A 37 0.99 -6.85 9.56
C ARG A 37 2.31 -6.11 9.72
N GLN A 38 3.31 -6.77 10.28
CA GLN A 38 4.63 -6.16 10.46
C GLN A 38 5.21 -5.73 9.11
N ARG A 39 4.98 -6.52 8.08
CA ARG A 39 5.47 -6.18 6.76
C ARG A 39 4.82 -4.91 6.22
N VAL A 40 3.50 -4.76 6.44
CA VAL A 40 2.79 -3.54 6.06
C VAL A 40 3.36 -2.35 6.83
N MET A 41 3.58 -2.52 8.13
CA MET A 41 4.16 -1.45 8.94
C MET A 41 5.52 -1.02 8.43
N ASN A 42 6.35 -1.98 8.06
CA ASN A 42 7.69 -1.68 7.57
C ASN A 42 7.63 -0.88 6.26
N TYR A 43 6.74 -1.25 5.36
CA TYR A 43 6.63 -0.53 4.10
C TYR A 43 6.03 0.85 4.29
N GLU A 44 5.15 1.04 5.28
CA GLU A 44 4.64 2.38 5.57
C GLU A 44 5.72 3.27 6.15
N ALA A 45 6.61 2.71 6.96
CA ALA A 45 7.72 3.46 7.53
C ALA A 45 8.80 3.76 6.50
N HIS A 46 9.01 2.84 5.57
CA HIS A 46 10.05 2.96 4.56
C HIS A 46 9.48 2.64 3.18
N PRO A 47 8.64 3.53 2.63
CA PRO A 47 7.97 3.24 1.36
C PRO A 47 8.95 3.04 0.21
N GLU A 48 10.13 3.63 0.28
CA GLU A 48 11.12 3.47 -0.76
C GLU A 48 11.63 2.03 -0.86
N SER A 49 11.45 1.22 0.18
CA SER A 49 11.89 -0.17 0.18
C SER A 49 10.81 -1.13 -0.32
N THR A 50 9.65 -0.62 -0.72
CA THR A 50 8.55 -1.46 -1.18
C THR A 50 8.89 -2.06 -2.54
N PRO A 51 8.90 -3.40 -2.67
CA PRO A 51 9.14 -4.01 -3.98
C PRO A 51 8.03 -3.66 -4.98
N PRO A 52 8.34 -3.62 -6.28
CA PRO A 52 7.30 -3.28 -7.27
C PRO A 52 6.05 -4.16 -7.20
N ALA A 53 6.23 -5.45 -6.93
CA ALA A 53 5.07 -6.34 -6.81
C ALA A 53 4.17 -5.92 -5.67
N PHE A 54 4.75 -5.53 -4.54
CA PHE A 54 3.96 -5.05 -3.41
C PHE A 54 3.34 -3.69 -3.69
N GLY A 55 4.02 -2.85 -4.47
CA GLY A 55 3.43 -1.60 -4.90
C GLY A 55 2.14 -1.82 -5.68
N HIS A 56 2.17 -2.74 -6.62
CA HIS A 56 0.97 -3.11 -7.37
C HIS A 56 -0.10 -3.72 -6.46
N GLY A 57 0.32 -4.54 -5.50
CA GLY A 57 -0.61 -5.13 -4.55
C GLY A 57 -1.31 -4.07 -3.70
N PHE A 58 -0.56 -3.11 -3.18
CA PHE A 58 -1.15 -2.02 -2.41
C PHE A 58 -2.14 -1.22 -3.25
N ALA A 59 -1.75 -0.91 -4.49
CA ALA A 59 -2.65 -0.16 -5.37
C ALA A 59 -3.95 -0.93 -5.60
N ALA A 60 -3.83 -2.24 -5.79
CA ALA A 60 -4.99 -3.08 -6.05
C ALA A 60 -5.91 -3.14 -4.84
N ILE A 61 -5.37 -3.37 -3.63
CA ILE A 61 -6.23 -3.52 -2.46
C ILE A 61 -6.83 -2.19 -2.02
N TYR A 62 -6.13 -1.09 -2.27
CA TYR A 62 -6.65 0.23 -1.92
C TYR A 62 -7.46 0.86 -3.05
N LYS A 63 -7.53 0.18 -4.20
CA LYS A 63 -8.33 0.59 -5.36
C LYS A 63 -7.92 1.97 -5.86
N LEU A 64 -6.61 2.17 -5.95
CA LEU A 64 -6.03 3.40 -6.45
C LEU A 64 -5.10 3.08 -7.60
N PRO A 65 -4.93 4.03 -8.55
CA PRO A 65 -3.88 3.85 -9.54
C PRO A 65 -2.52 3.82 -8.87
N LEU A 66 -1.61 3.04 -9.42
CA LEU A 66 -0.29 2.91 -8.84
C LEU A 66 0.40 4.27 -8.68
N GLU A 67 0.23 5.13 -9.67
CA GLU A 67 0.87 6.45 -9.65
C GLU A 67 0.26 7.40 -8.63
N ALA A 68 -0.85 7.05 -8.02
CA ALA A 68 -1.44 7.88 -6.98
C ALA A 68 -0.79 7.67 -5.62
N ILE A 69 0.02 6.64 -5.47
CA ILE A 69 0.68 6.34 -4.21
C ILE A 69 2.15 6.74 -4.30
N ASN A 70 2.59 7.49 -3.29
CA ASN A 70 3.97 7.93 -3.24
C ASN A 70 4.81 6.90 -2.49
N PHE A 71 5.69 6.21 -3.21
CA PHE A 71 6.60 5.24 -2.63
C PHE A 71 7.98 5.84 -2.38
N ALA A 72 8.14 7.12 -2.64
CA ALA A 72 9.38 7.80 -2.31
C ALA A 72 9.31 8.34 -0.89
N ASN A 73 10.46 8.44 -0.27
CA ASN A 73 10.51 8.95 1.09
C ASN A 73 10.77 10.46 1.07
#